data_b3b2b605d50d1727535d2ecd8fe247aa
#
_entry.id   b3b2b605d50d1727535d2ecd8fe247aa
#
_cell.length_a   1.000
_cell.length_b   1.000
_cell.length_c   1.000
_cell.angle_alpha   90.00
_cell.angle_beta   90.00
_cell.angle_gamma   90.00
#
_symmetry.space_group_name_H-M   'P 1'
#
loop_
_entity.id
_entity.type
_entity.pdbx_description
1 polymer ?
#
loop_
_entity_poly.entity_id
_entity_poly.type
_entity_poly.pdbx_seq_one_letter_code
_entity_poly.pdbx_strand_id
1 'polypeptide(L)'
;KYLYYASQAKKDGYVQISNIFAETAGNEKAHAKIWFKLVNGIGDTKENLAAAAAGENEEWTSMYPEFARVAREEGFDKIARLFDAVGKIEKEHDARYKLLLQKVDEGAVFQRDEKIIWQCLNCGYVCESPKAPMKCPVCDHPQSFFQQVVQNY
;
A
#
# COMPACT_ATOMS: atom_id res chain seq x y z
N LYS A 1 -14.66 -0.95 9.02
CA LYS A 1 -16.14 -0.80 8.87
C LYS A 1 -16.60 0.65 8.99
N TYR A 2 -16.10 1.43 9.94
CA TYR A 2 -16.57 2.80 10.19
C TYR A 2 -16.42 3.74 8.98
N LEU A 3 -15.38 3.59 8.13
CA LEU A 3 -15.25 4.34 6.89
C LEU A 3 -16.36 4.02 5.88
N TYR A 4 -16.81 2.77 5.81
CA TYR A 4 -17.97 2.38 4.98
C TYR A 4 -19.26 2.96 5.54
N TYR A 5 -19.45 2.96 6.86
CA TYR A 5 -20.61 3.59 7.52
C TYR A 5 -20.62 5.10 7.32
N ALA A 6 -19.45 5.77 7.40
CA ALA A 6 -19.31 7.19 7.09
C ALA A 6 -19.75 7.50 5.66
N SER A 7 -19.31 6.68 4.69
CA SER A 7 -19.71 6.84 3.28
C SER A 7 -21.24 6.70 3.10
N GLN A 8 -21.84 5.71 3.76
CA GLN A 8 -23.29 5.51 3.68
C GLN A 8 -24.06 6.67 4.34
N ALA A 9 -23.68 7.06 5.56
CA ALA A 9 -24.33 8.17 6.27
C ALA A 9 -24.28 9.47 5.45
N LYS A 10 -23.17 9.72 4.74
CA LYS A 10 -23.06 10.88 3.84
C LYS A 10 -24.04 10.81 2.67
N LYS A 11 -24.22 9.62 2.06
CA LYS A 11 -25.19 9.40 0.97
C LYS A 11 -26.63 9.59 1.44
N ASP A 12 -26.91 9.21 2.69
CA ASP A 12 -28.23 9.34 3.32
C ASP A 12 -28.53 10.78 3.80
N GLY A 13 -27.56 11.73 3.61
CA GLY A 13 -27.71 13.13 3.99
C GLY A 13 -27.31 13.47 5.43
N TYR A 14 -26.76 12.51 6.18
CA TYR A 14 -26.37 12.70 7.59
C TYR A 14 -24.88 13.03 7.74
N VAL A 15 -24.48 14.23 7.28
CA VAL A 15 -23.06 14.64 7.26
C VAL A 15 -22.42 14.62 8.66
N GLN A 16 -23.12 15.05 9.70
CA GLN A 16 -22.62 15.00 11.08
C GLN A 16 -22.33 13.57 11.53
N ILE A 17 -23.23 12.62 11.26
CA ILE A 17 -23.06 11.20 11.59
C ILE A 17 -21.89 10.61 10.78
N SER A 18 -21.76 10.99 9.51
CA SER A 18 -20.62 10.61 8.68
C SER A 18 -19.28 11.03 9.30
N ASN A 19 -19.19 12.28 9.78
CA ASN A 19 -17.98 12.81 10.42
C ASN A 19 -17.65 12.07 11.72
N ILE A 20 -18.64 11.73 12.55
CA ILE A 20 -18.47 10.94 13.77
C ILE A 20 -17.92 9.54 13.44
N PHE A 21 -18.46 8.87 12.42
CA PHE A 21 -17.92 7.58 11.98
C PHE A 21 -16.47 7.70 11.49
N ALA A 22 -16.12 8.74 10.73
CA ALA A 22 -14.77 8.96 10.23
C ALA A 22 -13.78 9.24 11.38
N GLU A 23 -14.17 10.04 12.36
CA GLU A 23 -13.38 10.27 13.59
C GLU A 23 -13.14 8.98 14.36
N THR A 24 -14.21 8.20 14.61
CA THR A 24 -14.10 6.89 15.27
C THR A 24 -13.15 5.96 14.52
N ALA A 25 -13.19 5.94 13.17
CA ALA A 25 -12.25 5.14 12.38
C ALA A 25 -10.79 5.54 12.63
N GLY A 26 -10.52 6.85 12.81
CA GLY A 26 -9.20 7.36 13.18
C GLY A 26 -8.75 6.88 14.56
N ASN A 27 -9.66 6.92 15.55
CA ASN A 27 -9.41 6.46 16.91
C ASN A 27 -9.10 4.95 16.94
N GLU A 28 -9.88 4.13 16.24
CA GLU A 28 -9.66 2.69 16.17
C GLU A 28 -8.34 2.33 15.46
N LYS A 29 -7.95 3.08 14.44
CA LYS A 29 -6.61 2.93 13.83
C LYS A 29 -5.50 3.21 14.84
N ALA A 30 -5.68 4.22 15.72
CA ALA A 30 -4.70 4.52 16.76
C ALA A 30 -4.64 3.40 17.82
N HIS A 31 -5.80 2.86 18.23
CA HIS A 31 -5.88 1.71 19.15
C HIS A 31 -5.19 0.48 18.54
N ALA A 32 -5.51 0.13 17.30
CA ALA A 32 -4.88 -0.98 16.59
C ALA A 32 -3.34 -0.85 16.56
N LYS A 33 -2.83 0.37 16.32
CA LYS A 33 -1.38 0.63 16.33
C LYS A 33 -0.73 0.36 17.69
N ILE A 34 -1.44 0.63 18.81
CA ILE A 34 -0.93 0.33 20.16
C ILE A 34 -0.70 -1.17 20.29
N TRP A 35 -1.70 -1.97 19.99
CA TRP A 35 -1.63 -3.43 20.10
C TRP A 35 -0.63 -4.04 19.12
N PHE A 36 -0.62 -3.54 17.89
CA PHE A 36 0.29 -4.04 16.86
C PHE A 36 1.77 -3.81 17.21
N LYS A 37 2.08 -2.68 17.88
CA LYS A 37 3.42 -2.43 18.42
C LYS A 37 3.82 -3.42 19.52
N LEU A 38 2.87 -3.82 20.39
CA LEU A 38 3.17 -4.75 21.48
C LEU A 38 3.52 -6.16 21.01
N VAL A 39 3.09 -6.55 19.83
CA VAL A 39 3.47 -7.82 19.19
C VAL A 39 4.62 -7.66 18.20
N ASN A 40 5.36 -6.55 18.28
CA ASN A 40 6.47 -6.22 17.37
C ASN A 40 6.07 -6.22 15.88
N GLY A 41 4.83 -5.87 15.59
CA GLY A 41 4.29 -5.88 14.23
C GLY A 41 4.75 -4.70 13.36
N ILE A 42 5.51 -3.72 13.92
CA ILE A 42 6.06 -2.58 13.18
C ILE A 42 7.58 -2.56 13.38
N GLY A 43 8.29 -2.90 12.34
CA GLY A 43 9.74 -2.80 12.25
C GLY A 43 10.21 -1.58 11.44
N ASP A 44 11.43 -1.62 10.95
CA ASP A 44 11.91 -0.65 9.97
C ASP A 44 11.26 -0.87 8.59
N THR A 45 11.57 -0.04 7.61
CA THR A 45 10.97 -0.14 6.26
C THR A 45 11.25 -1.47 5.59
N LYS A 46 12.46 -2.02 5.76
CA LYS A 46 12.89 -3.28 5.18
C LYS A 46 12.13 -4.46 5.81
N GLU A 47 12.07 -4.50 7.12
CA GLU A 47 11.33 -5.50 7.89
C GLU A 47 9.82 -5.47 7.54
N ASN A 48 9.25 -4.26 7.44
CA ASN A 48 7.84 -4.09 7.08
C ASN A 48 7.55 -4.52 5.64
N LEU A 49 8.45 -4.27 4.67
CA LEU A 49 8.31 -4.74 3.30
C LEU A 49 8.38 -6.27 3.21
N ALA A 50 9.30 -6.89 3.96
CA ALA A 50 9.40 -8.35 4.05
C ALA A 50 8.13 -8.97 4.65
N ALA A 51 7.63 -8.40 5.75
CA ALA A 51 6.40 -8.87 6.40
C ALA A 51 5.16 -8.69 5.49
N ALA A 52 5.06 -7.56 4.77
CA ALA A 52 3.99 -7.33 3.82
C ALA A 52 4.04 -8.36 2.68
N ALA A 53 5.21 -8.55 2.05
CA ALA A 53 5.37 -9.56 0.99
C ALA A 53 4.99 -10.98 1.46
N ALA A 54 5.37 -11.35 2.69
CA ALA A 54 5.01 -12.66 3.26
C ALA A 54 3.51 -12.81 3.50
N GLY A 55 2.84 -11.76 3.98
CA GLY A 55 1.38 -11.74 4.16
C GLY A 55 0.64 -11.91 2.83
N GLU A 56 0.94 -11.07 1.85
CA GLU A 56 0.32 -11.16 0.53
C GLU A 56 0.59 -12.54 -0.13
N ASN A 57 1.81 -13.08 0.05
CA ASN A 57 2.14 -14.42 -0.44
C ASN A 57 1.24 -15.50 0.16
N GLU A 58 1.03 -15.49 1.47
CA GLU A 58 0.10 -16.42 2.15
C GLU A 58 -1.33 -16.25 1.64
N GLU A 59 -1.77 -15.01 1.43
CA GLU A 59 -3.12 -14.74 0.95
C GLU A 59 -3.37 -15.35 -0.43
N TRP A 60 -2.47 -15.13 -1.41
CA TRP A 60 -2.71 -15.62 -2.78
C TRP A 60 -2.33 -17.09 -3.00
N THR A 61 -1.43 -17.66 -2.19
CA THR A 61 -1.04 -19.07 -2.35
C THR A 61 -1.89 -20.04 -1.55
N SER A 62 -2.44 -19.62 -0.41
CA SER A 62 -3.14 -20.50 0.54
C SER A 62 -4.56 -20.02 0.85
N MET A 63 -4.70 -18.83 1.40
CA MET A 63 -5.96 -18.35 2.00
C MET A 63 -7.08 -18.20 0.97
N TYR A 64 -6.88 -17.40 -0.08
CA TYR A 64 -7.91 -17.17 -1.10
C TYR A 64 -8.22 -18.41 -1.94
N PRO A 65 -7.25 -19.25 -2.35
CA PRO A 65 -7.54 -20.54 -2.98
C PRO A 65 -8.43 -21.44 -2.13
N GLU A 66 -8.16 -21.53 -0.82
CA GLU A 66 -8.98 -22.33 0.09
C GLU A 66 -10.38 -21.74 0.27
N PHE A 67 -10.51 -20.44 0.45
CA PHE A 67 -11.82 -19.79 0.53
C PHE A 67 -12.64 -19.98 -0.75
N ALA A 68 -11.98 -19.90 -1.92
CA ALA A 68 -12.65 -20.14 -3.19
C ALA A 68 -13.12 -21.59 -3.34
N ARG A 69 -12.32 -22.56 -2.87
CA ARG A 69 -12.66 -23.98 -2.86
C ARG A 69 -13.90 -24.23 -2.00
N VAL A 70 -13.85 -23.79 -0.74
CA VAL A 70 -14.97 -23.96 0.21
C VAL A 70 -16.24 -23.29 -0.30
N ALA A 71 -16.14 -22.06 -0.81
CA ALA A 71 -17.29 -21.35 -1.36
C ALA A 71 -17.96 -22.12 -2.53
N ARG A 72 -17.17 -22.80 -3.39
CA ARG A 72 -17.72 -23.67 -4.45
C ARG A 72 -18.43 -24.89 -3.88
N GLU A 73 -17.84 -25.54 -2.89
CA GLU A 73 -18.43 -26.71 -2.23
C GLU A 73 -19.75 -26.38 -1.54
N GLU A 74 -19.88 -25.17 -1.00
CA GLU A 74 -21.09 -24.66 -0.39
C GLU A 74 -22.10 -24.07 -1.38
N GLY A 75 -21.80 -24.07 -2.68
CA GLY A 75 -22.68 -23.55 -3.74
C GLY A 75 -22.65 -22.05 -3.95
N PHE A 76 -21.65 -21.33 -3.40
CA PHE A 76 -21.49 -19.89 -3.53
C PHE A 76 -20.55 -19.50 -4.68
N ASP A 77 -20.82 -19.95 -5.90
CA ASP A 77 -19.96 -19.75 -7.09
C ASP A 77 -19.56 -18.28 -7.34
N LYS A 78 -20.47 -17.34 -7.10
CA LYS A 78 -20.18 -15.91 -7.27
C LYS A 78 -19.13 -15.44 -6.27
N ILE A 79 -19.20 -15.89 -5.02
CA ILE A 79 -18.24 -15.56 -3.96
C ILE A 79 -16.91 -16.22 -4.26
N ALA A 80 -16.91 -17.48 -4.71
CA ALA A 80 -15.69 -18.19 -5.11
C ALA A 80 -14.91 -17.42 -6.20
N ARG A 81 -15.61 -16.95 -7.24
CA ARG A 81 -15.00 -16.13 -8.30
C ARG A 81 -14.41 -14.82 -7.77
N LEU A 82 -15.03 -14.21 -6.75
CA LEU A 82 -14.48 -13.01 -6.12
C LEU A 82 -13.19 -13.33 -5.35
N PHE A 83 -13.14 -14.43 -4.61
CA PHE A 83 -11.90 -14.88 -3.95
C PHE A 83 -10.77 -15.15 -4.97
N ASP A 84 -11.05 -15.85 -6.07
CA ASP A 84 -10.07 -16.06 -7.13
C ASP A 84 -9.57 -14.73 -7.74
N ALA A 85 -10.45 -13.76 -7.91
CA ALA A 85 -10.09 -12.47 -8.48
C ALA A 85 -9.22 -11.64 -7.52
N VAL A 86 -9.59 -11.61 -6.23
CA VAL A 86 -8.81 -10.92 -5.20
C VAL A 86 -7.44 -11.57 -5.03
N GLY A 87 -7.36 -12.90 -4.96
CA GLY A 87 -6.08 -13.61 -4.87
C GLY A 87 -5.09 -13.27 -6.00
N LYS A 88 -5.58 -12.93 -7.22
CA LYS A 88 -4.72 -12.42 -8.29
C LYS A 88 -4.18 -11.02 -8.01
N ILE A 89 -4.95 -10.18 -7.32
CA ILE A 89 -4.51 -8.84 -6.91
C ILE A 89 -3.42 -8.96 -5.86
N GLU A 90 -3.59 -9.84 -4.87
CA GLU A 90 -2.60 -10.05 -3.81
C GLU A 90 -1.27 -10.61 -4.35
N LYS A 91 -1.33 -11.40 -5.43
CA LYS A 91 -0.11 -11.81 -6.15
C LYS A 91 0.67 -10.62 -6.73
N GLU A 92 -0.02 -9.61 -7.26
CA GLU A 92 0.62 -8.37 -7.76
C GLU A 92 1.17 -7.53 -6.60
N HIS A 93 0.49 -7.51 -5.45
CA HIS A 93 0.98 -6.86 -4.23
C HIS A 93 2.26 -7.53 -3.71
N ASP A 94 2.29 -8.86 -3.61
CA ASP A 94 3.47 -9.64 -3.23
C ASP A 94 4.67 -9.32 -4.13
N ALA A 95 4.48 -9.39 -5.46
CA ALA A 95 5.52 -9.06 -6.43
C ALA A 95 6.04 -7.62 -6.25
N ARG A 96 5.15 -6.67 -6.01
CA ARG A 96 5.48 -5.27 -5.77
C ARG A 96 6.31 -5.08 -4.51
N TYR A 97 5.90 -5.67 -3.37
CA TYR A 97 6.64 -5.55 -2.12
C TYR A 97 8.01 -6.22 -2.18
N LYS A 98 8.14 -7.38 -2.85
CA LYS A 98 9.43 -8.04 -3.11
C LYS A 98 10.36 -7.16 -3.93
N LEU A 99 9.86 -6.51 -5.00
CA LEU A 99 10.64 -5.59 -5.81
C LEU A 99 11.10 -4.36 -5.01
N LEU A 100 10.22 -3.79 -4.17
CA LEU A 100 10.57 -2.66 -3.32
C LEU A 100 11.61 -3.04 -2.26
N LEU A 101 11.48 -4.22 -1.65
CA LEU A 101 12.44 -4.76 -0.71
C LEU A 101 13.82 -4.90 -1.37
N GLN A 102 13.88 -5.52 -2.55
CA GLN A 102 15.12 -5.64 -3.32
C GLN A 102 15.75 -4.26 -3.57
N LYS A 103 14.96 -3.24 -3.97
CA LYS A 103 15.49 -1.90 -4.20
C LYS A 103 16.02 -1.24 -2.94
N VAL A 104 15.44 -1.49 -1.79
CA VAL A 104 15.95 -1.01 -0.50
C VAL A 104 17.27 -1.71 -0.17
N ASP A 105 17.35 -3.02 -0.35
CA ASP A 105 18.56 -3.82 -0.09
C ASP A 105 19.75 -3.42 -0.97
N GLU A 106 19.50 -3.13 -2.23
CA GLU A 106 20.50 -2.69 -3.21
C GLU A 106 20.84 -1.20 -3.11
N GLY A 107 20.18 -0.42 -2.23
CA GLY A 107 20.31 1.04 -2.19
C GLY A 107 19.81 1.73 -3.47
N ALA A 108 18.99 1.05 -4.24
CA ALA A 108 18.54 1.47 -5.58
C ALA A 108 17.24 2.27 -5.60
N VAL A 109 16.69 2.66 -4.44
CA VAL A 109 15.42 3.42 -4.36
C VAL A 109 15.54 4.74 -5.12
N PHE A 110 16.68 5.44 -4.97
CA PHE A 110 16.91 6.77 -5.55
C PHE A 110 17.95 6.76 -6.68
N GLN A 111 18.24 5.60 -7.26
CA GLN A 111 19.16 5.49 -8.40
C GLN A 111 18.73 4.43 -9.40
N ARG A 112 19.21 4.56 -10.63
CA ARG A 112 19.05 3.62 -11.75
C ARG A 112 20.38 3.55 -12.51
N ASP A 113 20.54 2.51 -13.31
CA ASP A 113 21.71 2.38 -14.19
C ASP A 113 21.64 3.42 -15.31
N GLU A 114 20.45 3.74 -15.77
CA GLU A 114 20.20 4.73 -16.82
C GLU A 114 19.61 6.03 -16.24
N LYS A 115 19.66 7.10 -17.03
CA LYS A 115 18.95 8.33 -16.71
C LYS A 115 17.47 8.13 -16.77
N ILE A 116 16.77 8.54 -15.73
CA ILE A 116 15.31 8.57 -15.65
C ILE A 116 14.82 9.93 -15.19
N ILE A 117 13.55 10.16 -15.33
CA ILE A 117 12.92 11.40 -14.87
C ILE A 117 12.57 11.24 -13.38
N TRP A 118 13.12 12.14 -12.55
CA TRP A 118 12.80 12.28 -11.13
C TRP A 118 11.93 13.51 -10.92
N GLN A 119 10.95 13.40 -10.02
CA GLN A 119 10.07 14.51 -9.62
C GLN A 119 10.11 14.70 -8.12
N CYS A 120 10.26 15.96 -7.70
CA CYS A 120 10.10 16.35 -6.30
C CYS A 120 8.61 16.36 -5.92
N LEU A 121 8.21 15.54 -4.96
CA LEU A 121 6.83 15.42 -4.46
C LEU A 121 6.30 16.69 -3.79
N ASN A 122 7.20 17.57 -3.30
CA ASN A 122 6.78 18.80 -2.64
C ASN A 122 6.47 19.94 -3.62
N CYS A 123 7.37 20.20 -4.59
CA CYS A 123 7.25 21.40 -5.46
C CYS A 123 7.04 21.08 -6.94
N GLY A 124 7.06 19.79 -7.32
CA GLY A 124 6.90 19.38 -8.71
C GLY A 124 8.14 19.56 -9.60
N TYR A 125 9.29 20.00 -9.04
CA TYR A 125 10.53 20.09 -9.82
C TYR A 125 10.90 18.76 -10.46
N VAL A 126 11.26 18.79 -11.74
CA VAL A 126 11.59 17.60 -12.54
C VAL A 126 13.03 17.71 -13.05
N CYS A 127 13.76 16.59 -13.01
CA CYS A 127 15.08 16.48 -13.61
C CYS A 127 15.33 15.08 -14.18
N GLU A 128 16.23 15.01 -15.15
CA GLU A 128 16.68 13.75 -15.74
C GLU A 128 18.08 13.40 -15.23
N SER A 129 18.22 12.26 -14.56
CA SER A 129 19.48 11.84 -13.94
C SER A 129 19.44 10.34 -13.63
N PRO A 130 20.59 9.63 -13.56
CA PRO A 130 20.61 8.26 -13.03
C PRO A 130 20.35 8.23 -11.52
N LYS A 131 20.55 9.33 -10.80
CA LYS A 131 20.32 9.40 -9.36
C LYS A 131 19.49 10.62 -9.00
N ALA A 132 18.49 10.45 -8.14
CA ALA A 132 17.71 11.56 -7.59
C ALA A 132 18.62 12.56 -6.86
N PRO A 133 18.41 13.87 -7.01
CA PRO A 133 19.20 14.89 -6.30
C PRO A 133 19.16 14.66 -4.79
N MET A 134 20.29 14.86 -4.10
CA MET A 134 20.36 14.78 -2.64
C MET A 134 19.47 15.80 -1.95
N LYS A 135 19.24 16.95 -2.64
CA LYS A 135 18.41 18.04 -2.19
C LYS A 135 17.75 18.70 -3.41
N CYS A 136 16.48 19.03 -3.29
CA CYS A 136 15.76 19.72 -4.36
C CYS A 136 16.31 21.14 -4.54
N PRO A 137 16.76 21.55 -5.77
CA PRO A 137 17.32 22.87 -6.00
C PRO A 137 16.31 24.01 -5.92
N VAL A 138 15.00 23.69 -5.89
CA VAL A 138 13.93 24.68 -5.86
C VAL A 138 13.38 24.90 -4.47
N CYS A 139 13.14 23.82 -3.70
CA CYS A 139 12.43 23.90 -2.41
C CYS A 139 13.19 23.29 -1.24
N ASP A 140 14.45 22.93 -1.43
CA ASP A 140 15.36 22.42 -0.40
C ASP A 140 14.95 21.10 0.28
N HIS A 141 13.89 20.44 -0.16
CA HIS A 141 13.50 19.14 0.38
C HIS A 141 14.55 18.07 0.07
N PRO A 142 14.78 17.12 1.00
CA PRO A 142 15.81 16.10 0.84
C PRO A 142 15.45 15.09 -0.26
N GLN A 143 16.42 14.25 -0.64
CA GLN A 143 16.27 13.18 -1.65
C GLN A 143 15.06 12.29 -1.42
N SER A 144 14.65 12.06 -0.18
CA SER A 144 13.48 11.26 0.20
C SER A 144 12.15 11.78 -0.38
N PHE A 145 12.11 13.03 -0.85
CA PHE A 145 10.97 13.63 -1.53
C PHE A 145 10.97 13.42 -3.05
N PHE A 146 11.94 12.70 -3.60
CA PHE A 146 11.94 12.41 -5.03
C PHE A 146 11.29 11.05 -5.33
N GLN A 147 10.55 11.01 -6.42
CA GLN A 147 10.01 9.78 -7.01
C GLN A 147 10.38 9.70 -8.49
N GLN A 148 10.42 8.48 -9.02
CA GLN A 148 10.46 8.25 -10.46
C GLN A 148 9.13 8.67 -11.09
N VAL A 149 9.18 9.43 -12.19
CA VAL A 149 7.99 9.73 -12.98
C VAL A 149 7.69 8.56 -13.91
N VAL A 150 6.47 8.04 -13.82
CA VAL A 150 5.92 7.08 -14.77
C VAL A 150 4.83 7.81 -15.55
N GLN A 151 5.09 8.05 -16.84
CA GLN A 151 4.10 8.62 -17.75
C GLN A 151 3.24 7.48 -18.29
N ASN A 152 2.00 7.42 -17.89
CA ASN A 152 1.03 6.41 -18.29
C ASN A 152 -0.27 7.02 -18.86
N TYR A 153 -0.17 8.21 -19.43
CA TYR A 153 -1.26 8.94 -20.11
C TYR A 153 -0.86 9.27 -21.55
#